data_51fabbc59430a54a97677d44a12a3391
#
_entry.id   51fabbc59430a54a97677d44a12a3391
#
_cell.length_a   1.000
_cell.length_b   1.000
_cell.length_c   1.000
_cell.angle_alpha   90.00
_cell.angle_beta   90.00
_cell.angle_gamma   90.00
#
_symmetry.space_group_name_H-M   'P 1'
#
loop_
_entity.id
_entity.type
_entity.pdbx_description
1 polymer ?
#
loop_
_entity_poly.entity_id
_entity_poly.type
_entity_poly.pdbx_seq_one_letter_code
_entity_poly.pdbx_strand_id
1 'polypeptide(L)'
;MSDLNATPTASRVAIGLFGRRNAGKSSLLNAITGQQIAVTSEVAGTTTDPVYKSMELLPIGPVVLIDTAGLDDEGELGTLRVEKTYEALRKCHLAVVVCDAKDGITAEETALIIELRRRKIPCVGVLNKSDTAQLTEEDVARISKQAGIPMVCASATTGEGISEVKQLIIDNARFAEDDPSLVEGLVKAGDIAVLVTPIDTGAPKGRMILPQQQAIRDVLEKDCIAVVTKESELTLTLERLGAPPAVVITDSQAFARVSAETPADVPLTSFSILFARQKCDLAEMVRGARRVNTLRAGDRVLIVEGCTHHRQKDDIGTVKLPRWITNLAGSGIAFEWASGAHYPRNITDYALIVHCGGCMLNRNEMRYRVQTAREAGVCITNYGVLIAHVLGILPRAVAPFAEASRVLTETNL
;
A
#
# COMPACT_ATOMS: atom_id res chain seq x y z
N MET A 1 7.70 -13.28 19.09
CA MET A 1 7.06 -14.23 18.15
C MET A 1 6.06 -13.43 17.35
N SER A 2 6.25 -13.27 16.05
CA SER A 2 5.25 -12.60 15.21
C SER A 2 4.00 -13.49 15.19
N ASP A 3 2.89 -12.94 15.61
CA ASP A 3 1.61 -13.65 15.67
C ASP A 3 1.22 -14.09 14.25
N LEU A 4 1.18 -15.41 14.01
CA LEU A 4 0.93 -16.00 12.69
C LEU A 4 -0.47 -15.69 12.14
N ASN A 5 -1.37 -15.27 13.04
CA ASN A 5 -2.75 -14.92 12.73
C ASN A 5 -2.98 -13.40 12.65
N ALA A 6 -1.93 -12.58 12.81
CA ALA A 6 -2.08 -11.14 12.74
C ALA A 6 -2.27 -10.67 11.30
N THR A 7 -3.29 -9.86 11.06
CA THR A 7 -3.48 -9.17 9.76
C THR A 7 -2.23 -8.39 9.39
N PRO A 8 -1.69 -8.55 8.17
CA PRO A 8 -0.51 -7.83 7.72
C PRO A 8 -0.71 -6.31 7.84
N THR A 9 0.34 -5.58 8.21
CA THR A 9 0.27 -4.12 8.39
C THR A 9 -0.23 -3.39 7.13
N ALA A 10 0.12 -3.91 5.94
CA ALA A 10 -0.33 -3.34 4.66
C ALA A 10 -1.84 -3.48 4.40
N SER A 11 -2.49 -4.42 5.08
CA SER A 11 -3.94 -4.68 4.98
C SER A 11 -4.73 -4.08 6.13
N ARG A 12 -4.07 -3.37 7.06
CA ARG A 12 -4.73 -2.68 8.18
C ARG A 12 -5.11 -1.27 7.76
N VAL A 13 -6.22 -0.78 8.30
CA VAL A 13 -6.56 0.65 8.15
C VAL A 13 -5.53 1.48 8.93
N ALA A 14 -4.78 2.30 8.21
CA ALA A 14 -3.76 3.16 8.79
C ALA A 14 -4.36 4.51 9.21
N ILE A 15 -4.28 4.83 10.50
CA ILE A 15 -4.79 6.07 11.10
C ILE A 15 -3.61 6.84 11.67
N GLY A 16 -3.31 8.01 11.10
CA GLY A 16 -2.20 8.85 11.55
C GLY A 16 -2.64 9.94 12.50
N LEU A 17 -1.90 10.13 13.60
CA LEU A 17 -2.09 11.25 14.51
C LEU A 17 -1.09 12.36 14.16
N PHE A 18 -1.62 13.52 13.78
CA PHE A 18 -0.85 14.68 13.34
C PHE A 18 -1.21 15.92 14.17
N GLY A 19 -0.32 16.88 14.26
CA GLY A 19 -0.52 18.13 15.00
C GLY A 19 0.80 18.66 15.51
N ARG A 20 0.77 19.85 16.13
CA ARG A 20 1.94 20.49 16.69
C ARG A 20 2.61 19.66 17.78
N ARG A 21 3.84 20.00 18.07
CA ARG A 21 4.55 19.50 19.24
C ARG A 21 3.75 19.78 20.51
N ASN A 22 3.79 18.86 21.46
CA ASN A 22 3.06 18.94 22.73
C ASN A 22 1.52 19.01 22.65
N ALA A 23 0.90 18.84 21.48
CA ALA A 23 -0.55 18.70 21.38
C ALA A 23 -1.09 17.43 22.06
N GLY A 24 -0.20 16.50 22.47
CA GLY A 24 -0.55 15.28 23.21
C GLY A 24 -0.87 14.09 22.31
N LYS A 25 -0.29 14.03 21.10
CA LYS A 25 -0.48 12.92 20.13
C LYS A 25 -0.17 11.56 20.74
N SER A 26 1.03 11.40 21.33
CA SER A 26 1.48 10.16 21.96
C SER A 26 0.61 9.76 23.16
N SER A 27 0.19 10.74 23.96
CA SER A 27 -0.73 10.51 25.08
C SER A 27 -2.10 10.07 24.60
N LEU A 28 -2.63 10.71 23.55
CA LEU A 28 -3.90 10.35 22.94
C LEU A 28 -3.85 8.95 22.34
N LEU A 29 -2.76 8.60 21.65
CA LEU A 29 -2.54 7.26 21.12
C LEU A 29 -2.53 6.21 22.23
N ASN A 30 -1.87 6.47 23.37
CA ASN A 30 -1.86 5.60 24.52
C ASN A 30 -3.28 5.43 25.12
N ALA A 31 -4.04 6.53 25.24
CA ALA A 31 -5.41 6.51 25.73
C ALA A 31 -6.36 5.72 24.81
N ILE A 32 -6.26 5.90 23.50
CA ILE A 32 -7.05 5.15 22.50
C ILE A 32 -6.75 3.65 22.60
N THR A 33 -5.48 3.26 22.71
CA THR A 33 -5.05 1.85 22.71
C THR A 33 -5.19 1.18 24.08
N GLY A 34 -5.36 1.92 25.17
CA GLY A 34 -5.34 1.39 26.54
C GLY A 34 -3.96 0.85 26.97
N GLN A 35 -2.87 1.24 26.29
CA GLN A 35 -1.52 0.72 26.52
C GLN A 35 -0.52 1.87 26.67
N GLN A 36 0.28 1.83 27.73
CA GLN A 36 1.40 2.78 27.94
C GLN A 36 2.63 2.30 27.16
N ILE A 37 2.73 2.58 25.87
CA ILE A 37 3.87 2.15 25.04
C ILE A 37 4.53 3.32 24.30
N ALA A 38 3.84 4.42 24.01
CA ALA A 38 4.48 5.61 23.46
C ALA A 38 5.20 6.34 24.60
N VAL A 39 6.49 6.64 24.39
CA VAL A 39 7.28 7.40 25.35
C VAL A 39 6.73 8.82 25.40
N THR A 40 5.98 9.13 26.46
CA THR A 40 5.65 10.51 26.80
C THR A 40 6.86 11.09 27.52
N SER A 41 7.69 11.85 26.81
CA SER A 41 8.83 12.55 27.41
C SER A 41 8.53 14.05 27.46
N GLU A 42 8.77 14.65 28.61
CA GLU A 42 8.76 16.12 28.78
C GLU A 42 9.93 16.78 28.04
N VAL A 43 10.92 15.99 27.59
CA VAL A 43 12.10 16.50 26.89
C VAL A 43 11.78 16.64 25.40
N ALA A 44 12.02 17.82 24.89
CA ALA A 44 11.87 18.18 23.50
C ALA A 44 12.66 17.26 22.57
N GLY A 45 11.98 16.61 21.59
CA GLY A 45 12.66 15.90 20.52
C GLY A 45 12.86 14.39 20.70
N THR A 46 12.06 13.70 21.51
CA THR A 46 12.21 12.27 21.78
C THR A 46 11.67 11.33 20.72
N THR A 47 10.72 11.75 19.88
CA THR A 47 10.16 10.89 18.81
C THR A 47 10.73 11.33 17.46
N THR A 48 11.76 10.65 16.98
CA THR A 48 12.34 10.90 15.65
C THR A 48 11.66 10.05 14.56
N ASP A 49 11.25 8.83 14.89
CA ASP A 49 10.59 7.90 13.99
C ASP A 49 9.11 7.74 14.33
N PRO A 50 8.20 7.61 13.33
CA PRO A 50 6.80 7.30 13.60
C PRO A 50 6.66 6.00 14.37
N VAL A 51 5.84 6.02 15.42
CA VAL A 51 5.54 4.83 16.23
C VAL A 51 4.25 4.19 15.69
N TYR A 52 4.33 2.90 15.38
CA TYR A 52 3.21 2.13 14.84
C TYR A 52 2.60 1.25 15.92
N LYS A 53 1.31 1.39 16.17
CA LYS A 53 0.55 0.53 17.09
C LYS A 53 -0.61 -0.12 16.40
N SER A 54 -0.64 -1.44 16.48
CA SER A 54 -1.73 -2.24 15.96
C SER A 54 -2.77 -2.52 17.03
N MET A 55 -4.05 -2.35 16.69
CA MET A 55 -5.18 -2.73 17.53
C MET A 55 -6.35 -3.19 16.67
N GLU A 56 -7.37 -3.73 17.30
CA GLU A 56 -8.66 -3.99 16.66
C GLU A 56 -9.65 -2.91 17.10
N LEU A 57 -10.31 -2.30 16.11
CA LEU A 57 -11.32 -1.25 16.33
C LEU A 57 -12.61 -1.65 15.61
N LEU A 58 -13.53 -2.28 16.35
CA LEU A 58 -14.80 -2.73 15.77
C LEU A 58 -15.75 -1.53 15.49
N PRO A 59 -16.49 -1.53 14.36
CA PRO A 59 -16.58 -2.59 13.36
C PRO A 59 -15.54 -2.53 12.23
N ILE A 60 -14.59 -1.58 12.23
CA ILE A 60 -13.55 -1.43 11.17
C ILE A 60 -12.66 -2.69 11.08
N GLY A 61 -12.40 -3.35 12.21
CA GLY A 61 -11.48 -4.47 12.31
C GLY A 61 -10.04 -4.04 12.64
N PRO A 62 -9.01 -4.69 12.05
CA PRO A 62 -7.61 -4.43 12.36
C PRO A 62 -7.15 -3.06 11.86
N VAL A 63 -6.68 -2.19 12.76
CA VAL A 63 -6.13 -0.87 12.46
C VAL A 63 -4.68 -0.77 12.89
N VAL A 64 -3.94 0.16 12.29
CA VAL A 64 -2.64 0.60 12.76
C VAL A 64 -2.69 2.11 13.02
N LEU A 65 -2.45 2.49 14.26
CA LEU A 65 -2.30 3.88 14.66
C LEU A 65 -0.83 4.30 14.48
N ILE A 66 -0.63 5.48 13.91
CA ILE A 66 0.70 6.02 13.62
C ILE A 66 0.87 7.32 14.40
N ASP A 67 1.76 7.32 15.40
CA ASP A 67 2.17 8.53 16.09
C ASP A 67 3.28 9.23 15.30
N THR A 68 3.12 10.53 15.04
CA THR A 68 4.08 11.30 14.24
C THR A 68 4.75 12.39 15.08
N ALA A 69 5.93 12.83 14.63
CA ALA A 69 6.59 14.00 15.20
C ALA A 69 5.75 15.28 14.99
N GLY A 70 6.05 16.34 15.76
CA GLY A 70 5.39 17.64 15.58
C GLY A 70 5.64 18.25 14.20
N LEU A 71 4.68 19.01 13.70
CA LEU A 71 4.77 19.70 12.42
C LEU A 71 5.64 20.95 12.46
N ASP A 72 5.87 21.46 13.66
CA ASP A 72 6.56 22.70 14.03
C ASP A 72 8.00 22.49 14.48
N ASP A 73 8.60 21.33 14.20
CA ASP A 73 9.98 21.04 14.53
C ASP A 73 10.95 21.79 13.59
N GLU A 74 11.83 22.62 14.17
CA GLU A 74 12.82 23.42 13.44
C GLU A 74 14.24 22.81 13.50
N GLY A 75 15.12 23.22 12.56
CA GLY A 75 16.50 22.79 12.45
C GLY A 75 16.71 21.56 11.55
N GLU A 76 17.96 21.08 11.42
CA GLU A 76 18.30 19.93 10.55
C GLU A 76 17.56 18.65 10.95
N LEU A 77 17.44 18.37 12.24
CA LEU A 77 16.61 17.28 12.77
C LEU A 77 15.12 17.50 12.54
N GLY A 78 14.65 18.76 12.56
CA GLY A 78 13.28 19.14 12.25
C GLY A 78 12.90 18.80 10.81
N THR A 79 13.76 19.09 9.86
CA THR A 79 13.53 18.76 8.43
C THR A 79 13.36 17.25 8.22
N LEU A 80 14.21 16.42 8.84
CA LEU A 80 14.09 14.96 8.77
C LEU A 80 12.79 14.45 9.41
N ARG A 81 12.33 15.07 10.52
CA ARG A 81 11.08 14.70 11.18
C ARG A 81 9.86 15.07 10.36
N VAL A 82 9.87 16.25 9.74
CA VAL A 82 8.83 16.67 8.80
C VAL A 82 8.75 15.70 7.63
N GLU A 83 9.89 15.24 7.08
CA GLU A 83 9.90 14.21 6.02
C GLU A 83 9.22 12.91 6.47
N LYS A 84 9.54 12.41 7.66
CA LYS A 84 8.94 11.19 8.22
C LYS A 84 7.44 11.36 8.51
N THR A 85 7.03 12.56 8.91
CA THR A 85 5.62 12.90 9.05
C THR A 85 4.90 12.83 7.70
N TYR A 86 5.50 13.33 6.63
CA TYR A 86 4.96 13.19 5.28
C TYR A 86 4.96 11.74 4.76
N GLU A 87 5.94 10.91 5.15
CA GLU A 87 5.91 9.48 4.84
C GLU A 87 4.77 8.75 5.54
N ALA A 88 4.52 9.08 6.83
CA ALA A 88 3.38 8.55 7.57
C ALA A 88 2.05 8.98 6.92
N LEU A 89 1.96 10.25 6.52
CA LEU A 89 0.78 10.83 5.88
C LEU A 89 0.42 10.11 4.58
N ARG A 90 1.41 9.70 3.77
CA ARG A 90 1.19 8.93 2.52
C ARG A 90 0.53 7.57 2.75
N LYS A 91 0.77 6.97 3.92
CA LYS A 91 0.25 5.65 4.28
C LYS A 91 -1.13 5.72 4.94
N CYS A 92 -1.58 6.91 5.36
CA CYS A 92 -2.82 7.06 6.12
C CYS A 92 -4.08 6.88 5.25
N HIS A 93 -5.05 6.18 5.82
CA HIS A 93 -6.42 6.11 5.32
C HIS A 93 -7.29 7.18 5.99
N LEU A 94 -6.96 7.56 7.23
CA LEU A 94 -7.59 8.62 7.99
C LEU A 94 -6.52 9.39 8.77
N ALA A 95 -6.60 10.72 8.79
CA ALA A 95 -5.76 11.57 9.62
C ALA A 95 -6.58 12.10 10.81
N VAL A 96 -6.01 11.99 12.00
CA VAL A 96 -6.51 12.63 13.22
C VAL A 96 -5.65 13.85 13.51
N VAL A 97 -6.22 15.04 13.35
CA VAL A 97 -5.57 16.31 13.65
C VAL A 97 -5.76 16.62 15.13
N VAL A 98 -4.67 16.54 15.89
CA VAL A 98 -4.66 16.74 17.35
C VAL A 98 -4.25 18.17 17.65
N CYS A 99 -5.16 18.93 18.24
CA CYS A 99 -4.97 20.32 18.67
C CYS A 99 -5.00 20.43 20.19
N ASP A 100 -4.30 21.38 20.77
CA ASP A 100 -4.49 21.73 22.17
C ASP A 100 -5.81 22.48 22.33
N ALA A 101 -6.65 22.06 23.29
CA ALA A 101 -7.98 22.64 23.50
C ALA A 101 -7.92 24.14 23.88
N LYS A 102 -6.82 24.61 24.49
CA LYS A 102 -6.61 26.02 24.82
C LYS A 102 -6.37 26.89 23.60
N ASP A 103 -5.61 26.38 22.63
CA ASP A 103 -5.18 27.14 21.46
C ASP A 103 -6.20 27.02 20.33
N GLY A 104 -7.00 25.93 20.33
CA GLY A 104 -7.88 25.60 19.22
C GLY A 104 -7.09 25.22 17.96
N ILE A 105 -7.56 25.65 16.79
CA ILE A 105 -6.89 25.42 15.51
C ILE A 105 -6.02 26.59 15.17
N THR A 106 -4.74 26.36 14.98
CA THR A 106 -3.76 27.36 14.57
C THR A 106 -3.49 27.36 13.08
N ALA A 107 -2.54 28.16 12.63
CA ALA A 107 -2.15 28.24 11.23
C ALA A 107 -1.53 26.93 10.73
N GLU A 108 -0.79 26.22 11.58
CA GLU A 108 -0.12 24.96 11.27
C GLU A 108 -1.13 23.82 11.04
N GLU A 109 -2.10 23.68 11.93
CA GLU A 109 -3.17 22.68 11.75
C GLU A 109 -4.05 23.03 10.56
N THR A 110 -4.30 24.32 10.29
CA THR A 110 -5.02 24.76 9.11
C THR A 110 -4.26 24.39 7.83
N ALA A 111 -2.96 24.64 7.76
CA ALA A 111 -2.13 24.26 6.63
C ALA A 111 -2.12 22.72 6.42
N LEU A 112 -2.04 21.97 7.50
CA LEU A 112 -2.14 20.50 7.44
C LEU A 112 -3.50 20.03 6.88
N ILE A 113 -4.62 20.59 7.34
CA ILE A 113 -5.97 20.24 6.85
C ILE A 113 -6.09 20.55 5.35
N ILE A 114 -5.56 21.67 4.89
CA ILE A 114 -5.52 22.01 3.46
C ILE A 114 -4.73 20.97 2.66
N GLU A 115 -3.56 20.56 3.15
CA GLU A 115 -2.72 19.55 2.50
C GLU A 115 -3.39 18.16 2.50
N LEU A 116 -4.05 17.76 3.58
CA LEU A 116 -4.83 16.51 3.66
C LEU A 116 -5.95 16.49 2.61
N ARG A 117 -6.68 17.63 2.47
CA ARG A 117 -7.72 17.78 1.45
C ARG A 117 -7.16 17.71 0.02
N ARG A 118 -6.02 18.37 -0.23
CA ARG A 118 -5.34 18.32 -1.52
C ARG A 118 -4.99 16.87 -1.91
N ARG A 119 -4.58 16.07 -0.92
CA ARG A 119 -4.26 14.64 -1.09
C ARG A 119 -5.48 13.73 -1.06
N LYS A 120 -6.68 14.28 -0.83
CA LYS A 120 -7.92 13.51 -0.67
C LYS A 120 -7.85 12.49 0.49
N ILE A 121 -7.09 12.80 1.54
CA ILE A 121 -7.03 12.03 2.76
C ILE A 121 -8.10 12.56 3.70
N PRO A 122 -9.08 11.74 4.09
CA PRO A 122 -10.07 12.13 5.08
C PRO A 122 -9.42 12.49 6.40
N CYS A 123 -9.98 13.49 7.09
CA CYS A 123 -9.45 13.92 8.37
C CYS A 123 -10.54 14.31 9.35
N VAL A 124 -10.25 14.03 10.61
CA VAL A 124 -11.04 14.43 11.77
C VAL A 124 -10.17 15.18 12.76
N GLY A 125 -10.76 15.94 13.66
CA GLY A 125 -10.01 16.71 14.64
C GLY A 125 -10.31 16.29 16.08
N VAL A 126 -9.30 16.42 16.94
CA VAL A 126 -9.42 16.22 18.39
C VAL A 126 -8.86 17.44 19.11
N LEU A 127 -9.70 18.12 19.89
CA LEU A 127 -9.30 19.15 20.83
C LEU A 127 -8.89 18.44 22.14
N ASN A 128 -7.60 18.12 22.23
CA ASN A 128 -7.04 17.37 23.35
C ASN A 128 -6.71 18.29 24.54
N LYS A 129 -6.53 17.71 25.71
CA LYS A 129 -6.34 18.41 27.00
C LYS A 129 -7.58 19.24 27.41
N SER A 130 -8.76 18.74 27.15
CA SER A 130 -10.02 19.38 27.53
C SER A 130 -10.15 19.62 29.03
N ASP A 131 -9.44 18.84 29.85
CA ASP A 131 -9.30 19.04 31.30
C ASP A 131 -8.66 20.37 31.68
N THR A 132 -7.94 21.01 30.77
CA THR A 132 -7.27 22.30 30.99
C THR A 132 -7.97 23.49 30.35
N ALA A 133 -9.07 23.26 29.60
CA ALA A 133 -9.82 24.27 28.87
C ALA A 133 -11.34 24.03 29.04
N GLN A 134 -12.07 25.08 29.38
CA GLN A 134 -13.54 25.00 29.47
C GLN A 134 -14.15 25.32 28.11
N LEU A 135 -14.28 24.32 27.25
CA LEU A 135 -14.95 24.44 25.96
C LEU A 135 -16.39 23.94 26.07
N THR A 136 -17.33 24.74 25.59
CA THR A 136 -18.74 24.32 25.45
C THR A 136 -18.93 23.55 24.14
N GLU A 137 -20.03 22.82 24.01
CA GLU A 137 -20.40 22.16 22.76
C GLU A 137 -20.53 23.15 21.59
N GLU A 138 -20.99 24.39 21.86
CA GLU A 138 -21.08 25.47 20.88
C GLU A 138 -19.69 25.91 20.40
N ASP A 139 -18.70 25.98 21.29
CA ASP A 139 -17.31 26.29 20.94
C ASP A 139 -16.72 25.19 20.03
N VAL A 140 -16.93 23.94 20.36
CA VAL A 140 -16.49 22.80 19.55
C VAL A 140 -17.15 22.84 18.17
N ALA A 141 -18.44 23.08 18.09
CA ALA A 141 -19.18 23.20 16.83
C ALA A 141 -18.65 24.38 15.98
N ARG A 142 -18.36 25.51 16.61
CA ARG A 142 -17.80 26.69 15.95
C ARG A 142 -16.40 26.39 15.38
N ILE A 143 -15.53 25.76 16.16
CA ILE A 143 -14.16 25.38 15.76
C ILE A 143 -14.23 24.34 14.62
N SER A 144 -15.08 23.33 14.73
CA SER A 144 -15.32 22.33 13.70
C SER A 144 -15.76 22.96 12.37
N LYS A 145 -16.69 23.91 12.42
CA LYS A 145 -17.16 24.65 11.24
C LYS A 145 -16.04 25.49 10.62
N GLN A 146 -15.22 26.15 11.43
CA GLN A 146 -14.07 26.93 10.97
C GLN A 146 -13.02 26.06 10.28
N ALA A 147 -12.68 24.90 10.86
CA ALA A 147 -11.77 23.93 10.27
C ALA A 147 -12.36 23.21 9.05
N GLY A 148 -13.69 23.11 9.01
CA GLY A 148 -14.45 22.35 8.02
C GLY A 148 -14.20 20.84 8.12
N ILE A 149 -13.86 20.34 9.28
CA ILE A 149 -13.71 18.90 9.62
C ILE A 149 -14.50 18.60 10.90
N PRO A 150 -15.05 17.38 11.06
CA PRO A 150 -15.69 17.02 12.30
C PRO A 150 -14.65 16.92 13.44
N MET A 151 -15.02 17.46 14.61
CA MET A 151 -14.12 17.54 15.77
C MET A 151 -14.85 17.13 17.06
N VAL A 152 -14.06 16.58 18.00
CA VAL A 152 -14.48 16.26 19.36
C VAL A 152 -13.47 16.75 20.37
N CYS A 153 -13.92 16.97 21.63
CA CYS A 153 -13.03 17.22 22.76
C CYS A 153 -12.62 15.91 23.42
N ALA A 154 -11.39 15.85 23.91
CA ALA A 154 -10.90 14.74 24.70
C ALA A 154 -9.79 15.18 25.67
N SER A 155 -9.63 14.42 26.74
CA SER A 155 -8.44 14.49 27.59
C SER A 155 -7.75 13.13 27.62
N ALA A 156 -6.58 13.06 27.02
CA ALA A 156 -5.77 11.84 27.08
C ALA A 156 -5.30 11.51 28.51
N THR A 157 -5.31 12.49 29.43
CA THR A 157 -4.88 12.34 30.83
C THR A 157 -6.00 11.77 31.69
N THR A 158 -7.21 12.28 31.55
CA THR A 158 -8.38 11.82 32.37
C THR A 158 -9.14 10.66 31.72
N GLY A 159 -8.95 10.44 30.41
CA GLY A 159 -9.69 9.47 29.62
C GLY A 159 -11.07 9.96 29.13
N GLU A 160 -11.45 11.18 29.47
CA GLU A 160 -12.70 11.81 29.02
C GLU A 160 -12.67 12.03 27.50
N GLY A 161 -13.79 11.77 26.81
CA GLY A 161 -13.94 11.95 25.38
C GLY A 161 -13.23 10.91 24.50
N ILE A 162 -12.52 9.92 25.08
CA ILE A 162 -11.79 8.89 24.27
C ILE A 162 -12.75 7.96 23.52
N SER A 163 -13.90 7.66 24.06
CA SER A 163 -14.98 6.92 23.37
C SER A 163 -15.50 7.68 22.15
N GLU A 164 -15.69 8.97 22.27
CA GLU A 164 -16.14 9.87 21.23
C GLU A 164 -15.07 9.99 20.12
N VAL A 165 -13.78 10.03 20.49
CA VAL A 165 -12.67 9.97 19.52
C VAL A 165 -12.71 8.65 18.75
N LYS A 166 -12.91 7.50 19.40
CA LYS A 166 -13.01 6.21 18.72
C LYS A 166 -14.22 6.18 17.79
N GLN A 167 -15.36 6.69 18.22
CA GLN A 167 -16.55 6.74 17.40
C GLN A 167 -16.37 7.66 16.19
N LEU A 168 -15.75 8.83 16.37
CA LEU A 168 -15.43 9.75 15.30
C LEU A 168 -14.50 9.11 14.25
N ILE A 169 -13.52 8.33 14.71
CA ILE A 169 -12.65 7.55 13.82
C ILE A 169 -13.47 6.52 13.05
N ILE A 170 -14.32 5.76 13.73
CA ILE A 170 -15.17 4.72 13.12
C ILE A 170 -16.09 5.31 12.04
N ASP A 171 -16.76 6.41 12.34
CA ASP A 171 -17.71 7.06 11.43
C ASP A 171 -17.05 7.63 10.17
N ASN A 172 -15.75 7.94 10.24
CA ASN A 172 -15.00 8.55 9.15
C ASN A 172 -13.99 7.60 8.48
N ALA A 173 -13.74 6.42 9.03
CA ALA A 173 -12.79 5.44 8.49
C ALA A 173 -13.45 4.43 7.52
N ARG A 174 -14.37 4.86 6.68
CA ARG A 174 -15.17 4.01 5.76
C ARG A 174 -14.37 3.35 4.62
N PHE A 175 -13.06 3.25 4.73
CA PHE A 175 -12.17 2.99 3.59
C PHE A 175 -11.74 1.53 3.42
N ALA A 176 -11.99 0.64 4.36
CA ALA A 176 -11.66 -0.78 4.22
C ALA A 176 -12.61 -1.51 3.24
N GLU A 177 -13.82 -0.97 3.02
CA GLU A 177 -14.80 -1.55 2.08
C GLU A 177 -14.56 -1.13 0.62
N ASP A 178 -13.74 -0.10 0.37
CA ASP A 178 -13.51 0.46 -0.97
C ASP A 178 -12.31 -0.16 -1.71
N ASP A 179 -11.59 -1.11 -1.13
CA ASP A 179 -10.54 -1.81 -1.86
C ASP A 179 -11.17 -2.81 -2.84
N PRO A 180 -10.99 -2.62 -4.15
CA PRO A 180 -11.58 -3.54 -5.12
C PRO A 180 -11.04 -4.95 -4.90
N SER A 181 -11.90 -5.93 -5.02
CA SER A 181 -11.52 -7.34 -4.98
C SER A 181 -10.44 -7.64 -6.02
N LEU A 182 -9.45 -8.45 -5.64
CA LEU A 182 -8.39 -8.91 -6.55
C LEU A 182 -8.97 -9.62 -7.76
N VAL A 183 -10.00 -10.45 -7.52
CA VAL A 183 -10.65 -11.28 -8.56
C VAL A 183 -11.92 -10.65 -9.13
N GLU A 184 -12.17 -9.35 -8.88
CA GLU A 184 -13.32 -8.63 -9.41
C GLU A 184 -13.41 -8.74 -10.94
N GLY A 185 -14.58 -9.17 -11.44
CA GLY A 185 -14.82 -9.35 -12.87
C GLY A 185 -14.12 -10.55 -13.51
N LEU A 186 -13.38 -11.36 -12.74
CA LEU A 186 -12.76 -12.61 -13.21
C LEU A 186 -13.58 -13.83 -12.85
N VAL A 187 -14.33 -13.77 -11.76
CA VAL A 187 -15.12 -14.89 -11.22
C VAL A 187 -16.52 -14.41 -10.82
N LYS A 188 -17.46 -15.33 -10.79
CA LYS A 188 -18.82 -15.18 -10.26
C LYS A 188 -19.05 -16.23 -9.19
N ALA A 189 -19.98 -15.99 -8.28
CA ALA A 189 -20.33 -16.96 -7.23
C ALA A 189 -20.54 -18.38 -7.82
N GLY A 190 -19.92 -19.37 -7.21
CA GLY A 190 -19.92 -20.76 -7.66
C GLY A 190 -18.81 -21.13 -8.65
N ASP A 191 -18.10 -20.16 -9.22
CA ASP A 191 -16.99 -20.45 -10.14
C ASP A 191 -15.77 -21.07 -9.41
N ILE A 192 -14.95 -21.78 -10.20
CA ILE A 192 -13.68 -22.35 -9.73
C ILE A 192 -12.53 -21.45 -10.19
N ALA A 193 -11.72 -20.99 -9.25
CA ALA A 193 -10.43 -20.35 -9.52
C ALA A 193 -9.29 -21.30 -9.15
N VAL A 194 -8.35 -21.53 -10.06
CA VAL A 194 -7.14 -22.32 -9.81
C VAL A 194 -5.98 -21.40 -9.49
N LEU A 195 -5.42 -21.55 -8.30
CA LEU A 195 -4.28 -20.79 -7.82
C LEU A 195 -3.01 -21.66 -7.83
N VAL A 196 -2.10 -21.34 -8.75
CA VAL A 196 -0.84 -22.08 -8.90
C VAL A 196 0.23 -21.42 -8.03
N THR A 197 0.60 -22.11 -6.96
CA THR A 197 1.52 -21.61 -5.94
C THR A 197 2.79 -22.47 -5.90
N PRO A 198 3.88 -22.01 -6.54
CA PRO A 198 5.16 -22.69 -6.45
C PRO A 198 5.62 -22.80 -5.00
N ILE A 199 6.31 -23.88 -4.66
CA ILE A 199 6.98 -24.01 -3.37
C ILE A 199 8.23 -23.14 -3.41
N ASP A 200 8.13 -21.93 -2.94
CA ASP A 200 9.25 -21.00 -2.84
C ASP A 200 10.19 -21.42 -1.72
N THR A 201 11.46 -21.71 -2.08
CA THR A 201 12.50 -22.02 -1.12
C THR A 201 12.89 -20.84 -0.23
N GLY A 202 12.56 -19.63 -0.64
CA GLY A 202 12.75 -18.40 0.14
C GLY A 202 11.64 -18.13 1.15
N ALA A 203 10.48 -18.79 1.02
CA ALA A 203 9.40 -18.67 2.00
C ALA A 203 9.71 -19.51 3.25
N PRO A 204 9.36 -19.05 4.46
CA PRO A 204 9.48 -19.87 5.66
C PRO A 204 8.72 -21.19 5.50
N LYS A 205 9.35 -22.29 5.91
CA LYS A 205 8.74 -23.63 5.84
C LYS A 205 7.33 -23.63 6.45
N GLY A 206 6.37 -24.17 5.71
CA GLY A 206 4.98 -24.26 6.15
C GLY A 206 4.13 -22.99 5.93
N ARG A 207 4.62 -22.00 5.18
CA ARG A 207 3.89 -20.75 4.90
C ARG A 207 3.73 -20.50 3.41
N MET A 208 2.59 -19.96 3.05
CA MET A 208 2.37 -19.31 1.76
C MET A 208 2.77 -17.84 1.87
N ILE A 209 3.20 -17.23 0.77
CA ILE A 209 3.50 -15.80 0.74
C ILE A 209 2.20 -14.99 0.78
N LEU A 210 2.28 -13.77 1.29
CA LEU A 210 1.12 -12.90 1.52
C LEU A 210 0.20 -12.74 0.29
N PRO A 211 0.69 -12.51 -0.94
CA PRO A 211 -0.18 -12.41 -2.11
C PRO A 211 -1.03 -13.64 -2.39
N GLN A 212 -0.49 -14.81 -2.16
CA GLN A 212 -1.20 -16.08 -2.35
C GLN A 212 -2.33 -16.21 -1.32
N GLN A 213 -2.04 -15.95 -0.03
CA GLN A 213 -3.04 -16.00 1.03
C GLN A 213 -4.20 -15.01 0.78
N GLN A 214 -3.88 -13.77 0.39
CA GLN A 214 -4.88 -12.74 0.11
C GLN A 214 -5.75 -13.11 -1.10
N ALA A 215 -5.16 -13.64 -2.17
CA ALA A 215 -5.93 -14.07 -3.33
C ALA A 215 -6.87 -15.25 -3.02
N ILE A 216 -6.42 -16.24 -2.23
CA ILE A 216 -7.28 -17.34 -1.78
C ILE A 216 -8.46 -16.78 -0.98
N ARG A 217 -8.19 -15.90 -0.03
CA ARG A 217 -9.22 -15.28 0.81
C ARG A 217 -10.23 -14.50 -0.04
N ASP A 218 -9.77 -13.73 -1.00
CA ASP A 218 -10.60 -12.92 -1.87
C ASP A 218 -11.51 -13.78 -2.78
N VAL A 219 -11.00 -14.91 -3.30
CA VAL A 219 -11.82 -15.89 -4.03
C VAL A 219 -12.95 -16.44 -3.16
N LEU A 220 -12.64 -16.79 -1.90
CA LEU A 220 -13.65 -17.32 -0.98
C LEU A 220 -14.68 -16.25 -0.57
N GLU A 221 -14.29 -15.00 -0.42
CA GLU A 221 -15.19 -13.87 -0.12
C GLU A 221 -16.14 -13.53 -1.28
N LYS A 222 -15.83 -13.99 -2.51
CA LYS A 222 -16.71 -13.91 -3.69
C LYS A 222 -17.60 -15.16 -3.87
N ASP A 223 -17.74 -15.98 -2.84
CA ASP A 223 -18.51 -17.23 -2.88
C ASP A 223 -18.05 -18.20 -3.98
N CYS A 224 -16.73 -18.19 -4.27
CA CYS A 224 -16.09 -19.03 -5.29
C CYS A 224 -15.30 -20.18 -4.66
N ILE A 225 -14.96 -21.18 -5.48
CA ILE A 225 -14.16 -22.33 -5.07
C ILE A 225 -12.69 -22.04 -5.39
N ALA A 226 -11.82 -22.05 -4.38
CA ALA A 226 -10.38 -21.90 -4.55
C ALA A 226 -9.70 -23.28 -4.62
N VAL A 227 -9.12 -23.63 -5.76
CA VAL A 227 -8.30 -24.82 -5.94
C VAL A 227 -6.83 -24.41 -5.96
N VAL A 228 -6.06 -24.87 -5.00
CA VAL A 228 -4.63 -24.53 -4.88
C VAL A 228 -3.78 -25.71 -5.30
N THR A 229 -2.84 -25.48 -6.22
CA THR A 229 -1.97 -26.53 -6.75
C THR A 229 -0.55 -26.00 -6.99
N LYS A 230 0.40 -26.91 -7.15
CA LYS A 230 1.76 -26.54 -7.58
C LYS A 230 1.83 -26.49 -9.12
N GLU A 231 2.82 -25.78 -9.63
CA GLU A 231 3.09 -25.69 -11.06
C GLU A 231 3.34 -27.06 -11.73
N SER A 232 3.87 -28.04 -10.97
CA SER A 232 4.12 -29.40 -11.46
C SER A 232 2.85 -30.26 -11.57
N GLU A 233 1.76 -29.84 -10.95
CA GLU A 233 0.52 -30.60 -10.82
C GLU A 233 -0.66 -29.93 -11.53
N LEU A 234 -0.42 -28.83 -12.27
CA LEU A 234 -1.47 -28.06 -12.90
C LEU A 234 -2.27 -28.89 -13.93
N THR A 235 -1.60 -29.56 -14.84
CA THR A 235 -2.27 -30.40 -15.88
C THR A 235 -3.20 -31.42 -15.23
N LEU A 236 -2.69 -32.18 -14.23
CA LEU A 236 -3.49 -33.17 -13.51
C LEU A 236 -4.67 -32.52 -12.75
N THR A 237 -4.46 -31.32 -12.21
CA THR A 237 -5.52 -30.58 -11.52
C THR A 237 -6.63 -30.19 -12.49
N LEU A 238 -6.29 -29.63 -13.66
CA LEU A 238 -7.26 -29.23 -14.69
C LEU A 238 -8.06 -30.45 -15.22
N GLU A 239 -7.39 -31.59 -15.44
CA GLU A 239 -8.06 -32.82 -15.86
C GLU A 239 -9.07 -33.33 -14.82
N ARG A 240 -8.79 -33.16 -13.55
CA ARG A 240 -9.65 -33.63 -12.44
C ARG A 240 -10.82 -32.71 -12.09
N LEU A 241 -10.80 -31.46 -12.53
CA LEU A 241 -11.87 -30.53 -12.21
C LEU A 241 -13.20 -30.84 -12.89
N GLY A 242 -13.19 -31.61 -13.99
CA GLY A 242 -14.40 -31.95 -14.74
C GLY A 242 -15.05 -30.80 -15.52
N ALA A 243 -14.62 -29.55 -15.29
CA ALA A 243 -15.03 -28.35 -16.02
C ALA A 243 -13.87 -27.34 -16.04
N PRO A 244 -13.76 -26.50 -17.09
CA PRO A 244 -12.76 -25.45 -17.15
C PRO A 244 -12.92 -24.47 -15.97
N PRO A 245 -11.83 -24.05 -15.30
CA PRO A 245 -11.91 -23.01 -14.28
C PRO A 245 -12.18 -21.64 -14.93
N ALA A 246 -12.81 -20.74 -14.18
CA ALA A 246 -13.05 -19.37 -14.61
C ALA A 246 -11.75 -18.58 -14.82
N VAL A 247 -10.71 -18.92 -14.03
CA VAL A 247 -9.39 -18.28 -14.12
C VAL A 247 -8.30 -19.17 -13.52
N VAL A 248 -7.10 -19.11 -14.11
CA VAL A 248 -5.86 -19.61 -13.52
C VAL A 248 -5.03 -18.42 -13.09
N ILE A 249 -4.63 -18.40 -11.81
CA ILE A 249 -3.81 -17.34 -11.20
C ILE A 249 -2.48 -17.95 -10.76
N THR A 250 -1.36 -17.40 -11.21
CA THR A 250 -0.04 -17.99 -10.94
C THR A 250 0.94 -16.98 -10.35
N ASP A 251 2.03 -17.49 -9.79
CA ASP A 251 3.20 -16.68 -9.47
C ASP A 251 3.96 -16.31 -10.75
N SER A 252 4.49 -15.10 -10.81
CA SER A 252 5.23 -14.62 -11.98
C SER A 252 6.46 -15.47 -12.32
N GLN A 253 7.03 -16.17 -11.36
CA GLN A 253 8.16 -17.09 -11.60
C GLN A 253 7.76 -18.35 -12.35
N ALA A 254 6.52 -18.82 -12.18
CA ALA A 254 5.99 -20.01 -12.85
C ALA A 254 5.27 -19.68 -14.18
N PHE A 255 5.19 -18.43 -14.59
CA PHE A 255 4.38 -17.97 -15.70
C PHE A 255 4.64 -18.73 -17.02
N ALA A 256 5.89 -18.95 -17.39
CA ALA A 256 6.24 -19.64 -18.64
C ALA A 256 5.63 -21.05 -18.68
N ARG A 257 5.79 -21.82 -17.63
CA ARG A 257 5.27 -23.18 -17.52
C ARG A 257 3.75 -23.20 -17.45
N VAL A 258 3.17 -22.42 -16.56
CA VAL A 258 1.72 -22.37 -16.34
C VAL A 258 1.01 -21.89 -17.59
N SER A 259 1.58 -20.93 -18.34
CA SER A 259 1.01 -20.47 -19.62
C SER A 259 1.01 -21.55 -20.69
N ALA A 260 2.02 -22.41 -20.71
CA ALA A 260 2.11 -23.52 -21.67
C ALA A 260 1.12 -24.66 -21.34
N GLU A 261 0.85 -24.90 -20.05
CA GLU A 261 -0.04 -25.98 -19.58
C GLU A 261 -1.52 -25.54 -19.48
N THR A 262 -1.81 -24.24 -19.40
CA THR A 262 -3.20 -23.74 -19.31
C THR A 262 -3.82 -23.66 -20.71
N PRO A 263 -5.01 -24.25 -20.96
CA PRO A 263 -5.73 -24.16 -22.23
C PRO A 263 -5.92 -22.69 -22.66
N ALA A 264 -5.93 -22.44 -23.98
CA ALA A 264 -5.94 -21.07 -24.53
C ALA A 264 -7.23 -20.30 -24.24
N ASP A 265 -8.33 -21.00 -24.07
CA ASP A 265 -9.67 -20.48 -23.74
C ASP A 265 -9.86 -20.20 -22.24
N VAL A 266 -8.95 -20.68 -21.39
CA VAL A 266 -8.98 -20.41 -19.95
C VAL A 266 -8.24 -19.11 -19.67
N PRO A 267 -8.87 -18.11 -19.01
CA PRO A 267 -8.24 -16.88 -18.58
C PRO A 267 -7.05 -17.17 -17.66
N LEU A 268 -5.93 -16.47 -17.91
CA LEU A 268 -4.68 -16.61 -17.15
C LEU A 268 -4.18 -15.25 -16.69
N THR A 269 -3.82 -15.14 -15.43
CA THR A 269 -3.16 -13.94 -14.89
C THR A 269 -2.19 -14.31 -13.77
N SER A 270 -1.60 -13.32 -13.10
CA SER A 270 -0.72 -13.57 -11.95
C SER A 270 -1.11 -12.77 -10.71
N PHE A 271 -0.69 -13.26 -9.54
CA PHE A 271 -0.85 -12.52 -8.28
C PHE A 271 -0.32 -11.08 -8.41
N SER A 272 0.86 -10.89 -8.99
CA SER A 272 1.47 -9.56 -9.15
C SER A 272 0.67 -8.62 -10.07
N ILE A 273 0.00 -9.14 -11.11
CA ILE A 273 -0.89 -8.37 -11.99
C ILE A 273 -2.17 -8.00 -11.25
N LEU A 274 -2.76 -8.93 -10.49
CA LEU A 274 -3.93 -8.66 -9.66
C LEU A 274 -3.65 -7.56 -8.63
N PHE A 275 -2.50 -7.61 -7.95
CA PHE A 275 -2.10 -6.57 -7.02
C PHE A 275 -1.79 -5.24 -7.68
N ALA A 276 -1.21 -5.23 -8.90
CA ALA A 276 -1.05 -4.01 -9.67
C ALA A 276 -2.39 -3.35 -9.99
N ARG A 277 -3.39 -4.16 -10.38
CA ARG A 277 -4.76 -3.70 -10.63
C ARG A 277 -5.44 -3.16 -9.37
N GLN A 278 -5.31 -3.85 -8.25
CA GLN A 278 -5.94 -3.44 -6.99
C GLN A 278 -5.32 -2.16 -6.42
N LYS A 279 -3.98 -2.09 -6.37
CA LYS A 279 -3.26 -1.02 -5.68
C LYS A 279 -2.93 0.18 -6.57
N CYS A 280 -2.85 -0.03 -7.89
CA CYS A 280 -2.39 0.96 -8.85
C CYS A 280 -3.32 1.02 -10.07
N ASP A 281 -2.83 1.68 -11.11
CA ASP A 281 -3.39 1.69 -12.45
C ASP A 281 -2.66 0.63 -13.30
N LEU A 282 -3.33 -0.50 -13.59
CA LEU A 282 -2.72 -1.59 -14.36
C LEU A 282 -2.37 -1.15 -15.80
N ALA A 283 -3.16 -0.28 -16.40
CA ALA A 283 -2.87 0.24 -17.74
C ALA A 283 -1.55 1.03 -17.75
N GLU A 284 -1.30 1.83 -16.72
CA GLU A 284 -0.01 2.53 -16.54
C GLU A 284 1.16 1.56 -16.37
N MET A 285 0.98 0.48 -15.60
CA MET A 285 2.02 -0.55 -15.43
C MET A 285 2.34 -1.26 -16.75
N VAL A 286 1.33 -1.48 -17.60
CA VAL A 286 1.51 -2.06 -18.95
C VAL A 286 2.26 -1.10 -19.86
N ARG A 287 1.94 0.20 -19.87
CA ARG A 287 2.72 1.22 -20.60
C ARG A 287 4.17 1.21 -20.16
N GLY A 288 4.41 1.21 -18.83
CA GLY A 288 5.76 1.16 -18.28
C GLY A 288 6.53 -0.10 -18.70
N ALA A 289 5.91 -1.27 -18.76
CA ALA A 289 6.57 -2.48 -19.22
C ALA A 289 6.99 -2.38 -20.70
N ARG A 290 6.16 -1.78 -21.56
CA ARG A 290 6.48 -1.57 -22.99
C ARG A 290 7.65 -0.60 -23.19
N ARG A 291 7.90 0.31 -22.23
CA ARG A 291 9.04 1.24 -22.27
C ARG A 291 10.38 0.51 -22.39
N VAL A 292 10.50 -0.72 -21.88
CA VAL A 292 11.73 -1.52 -21.98
C VAL A 292 12.19 -1.69 -23.43
N ASN A 293 11.26 -1.82 -24.38
CA ASN A 293 11.58 -2.00 -25.79
C ASN A 293 12.21 -0.75 -26.46
N THR A 294 12.12 0.40 -25.80
CA THR A 294 12.63 1.69 -26.32
C THR A 294 13.78 2.26 -25.50
N LEU A 295 14.26 1.54 -24.48
CA LEU A 295 15.44 1.91 -23.71
C LEU A 295 16.69 1.90 -24.60
N ARG A 296 17.65 2.78 -24.29
CA ARG A 296 18.89 2.95 -25.05
C ARG A 296 20.10 2.92 -24.11
N ALA A 297 21.27 2.69 -24.68
CA ALA A 297 22.52 2.82 -23.91
C ALA A 297 22.63 4.22 -23.30
N GLY A 298 22.96 4.29 -22.02
CA GLY A 298 22.98 5.50 -21.20
C GLY A 298 21.70 5.74 -20.39
N ASP A 299 20.58 5.06 -20.70
CA ASP A 299 19.38 5.17 -19.89
C ASP A 299 19.58 4.56 -18.48
N ARG A 300 18.93 5.17 -17.48
CA ARG A 300 18.97 4.72 -16.09
C ARG A 300 17.62 4.07 -15.73
N VAL A 301 17.68 2.92 -15.09
CA VAL A 301 16.51 2.17 -14.60
C VAL A 301 16.58 2.08 -13.08
N LEU A 302 15.55 2.54 -12.41
CA LEU A 302 15.40 2.44 -10.96
C LEU A 302 14.58 1.19 -10.60
N ILE A 303 15.16 0.27 -9.84
CA ILE A 303 14.48 -0.90 -9.30
C ILE A 303 14.10 -0.60 -7.85
N VAL A 304 12.79 -0.68 -7.53
CA VAL A 304 12.26 -0.28 -6.22
C VAL A 304 11.63 -1.48 -5.52
N GLU A 305 12.06 -1.73 -4.29
CA GLU A 305 11.50 -2.77 -3.43
C GLU A 305 10.75 -2.13 -2.25
N GLY A 306 9.51 -2.55 -2.03
CA GLY A 306 8.65 -2.01 -0.96
C GLY A 306 9.03 -2.46 0.45
N CYS A 307 9.94 -3.42 0.59
CA CYS A 307 10.42 -3.94 1.87
C CYS A 307 11.91 -4.26 1.78
N THR A 308 12.53 -4.44 2.94
CA THR A 308 13.88 -4.98 3.05
C THR A 308 13.77 -6.48 3.34
N HIS A 309 14.35 -7.31 2.49
CA HIS A 309 14.41 -8.76 2.69
C HIS A 309 15.81 -9.28 2.41
N HIS A 310 16.11 -10.49 2.91
CA HIS A 310 17.38 -11.13 2.62
C HIS A 310 17.43 -11.57 1.16
N ARG A 311 18.38 -11.01 0.40
CA ARG A 311 18.56 -11.30 -1.02
C ARG A 311 19.19 -12.67 -1.22
N GLN A 312 18.62 -13.48 -2.11
CA GLN A 312 19.18 -14.77 -2.52
C GLN A 312 20.09 -14.60 -3.75
N LYS A 313 20.90 -15.66 -4.07
CA LYS A 313 21.83 -15.63 -5.22
C LYS A 313 21.16 -15.31 -6.55
N ASP A 314 19.90 -15.74 -6.75
CA ASP A 314 19.12 -15.53 -7.97
C ASP A 314 17.94 -14.59 -7.74
N ASP A 315 18.16 -13.54 -6.97
CA ASP A 315 17.15 -12.55 -6.63
C ASP A 315 16.55 -11.89 -7.89
N ILE A 316 15.22 -11.68 -7.86
CA ILE A 316 14.49 -11.14 -9.01
C ILE A 316 14.92 -9.72 -9.30
N GLY A 317 14.99 -8.86 -8.28
CA GLY A 317 15.24 -7.43 -8.42
C GLY A 317 16.68 -7.11 -8.78
N THR A 318 17.64 -7.85 -8.23
CA THR A 318 19.06 -7.52 -8.38
C THR A 318 19.79 -8.31 -9.48
N VAL A 319 19.26 -9.47 -9.87
CA VAL A 319 19.91 -10.37 -10.83
C VAL A 319 19.06 -10.60 -12.08
N LYS A 320 17.83 -11.08 -11.91
CA LYS A 320 17.01 -11.53 -13.05
C LYS A 320 16.50 -10.36 -13.89
N LEU A 321 15.95 -9.33 -13.26
CA LEU A 321 15.40 -8.17 -13.98
C LEU A 321 16.48 -7.40 -14.76
N PRO A 322 17.63 -7.04 -14.18
CA PRO A 322 18.71 -6.41 -14.96
C PRO A 322 19.12 -7.22 -16.19
N ARG A 323 19.28 -8.55 -16.02
CA ARG A 323 19.61 -9.45 -17.12
C ARG A 323 18.55 -9.47 -18.22
N TRP A 324 17.28 -9.56 -17.85
CA TRP A 324 16.16 -9.59 -18.81
C TRP A 324 16.00 -8.26 -19.54
N ILE A 325 16.10 -7.13 -18.82
CA ILE A 325 16.05 -5.79 -19.44
C ILE A 325 17.21 -5.61 -20.40
N THR A 326 18.43 -5.96 -20.00
CA THR A 326 19.62 -5.88 -20.87
C THR A 326 19.51 -6.77 -22.11
N ASN A 327 18.92 -7.96 -21.98
CA ASN A 327 18.70 -8.85 -23.12
C ASN A 327 17.71 -8.27 -24.15
N LEU A 328 16.70 -7.52 -23.71
CA LEU A 328 15.72 -6.89 -24.60
C LEU A 328 16.18 -5.56 -25.17
N ALA A 329 16.73 -4.71 -24.34
CA ALA A 329 17.05 -3.32 -24.68
C ALA A 329 18.51 -3.10 -25.15
N GLY A 330 19.38 -4.11 -24.99
CA GLY A 330 20.80 -4.01 -25.28
C GLY A 330 21.66 -3.60 -24.09
N SER A 331 22.98 -3.55 -24.29
CA SER A 331 23.95 -3.19 -23.26
C SER A 331 24.02 -1.68 -23.02
N GLY A 332 24.58 -1.29 -21.88
CA GLY A 332 24.83 0.13 -21.55
C GLY A 332 23.72 0.79 -20.74
N ILE A 333 22.77 0.02 -20.19
CA ILE A 333 21.77 0.50 -19.25
C ILE A 333 22.32 0.49 -17.83
N ALA A 334 22.14 1.60 -17.12
CA ALA A 334 22.53 1.71 -15.70
C ALA A 334 21.36 1.33 -14.79
N PHE A 335 21.63 0.52 -13.77
CA PHE A 335 20.63 0.11 -12.78
C PHE A 335 20.96 0.70 -11.42
N GLU A 336 19.92 1.17 -10.74
CA GLU A 336 19.96 1.63 -9.36
C GLU A 336 18.84 1.00 -8.54
N TRP A 337 19.05 0.90 -7.22
CA TRP A 337 18.11 0.23 -6.33
C TRP A 337 17.70 1.13 -5.16
N ALA A 338 16.41 1.12 -4.87
CA ALA A 338 15.86 1.70 -3.65
C ALA A 338 15.01 0.65 -2.91
N SER A 339 15.03 0.65 -1.59
CA SER A 339 14.29 -0.33 -0.79
C SER A 339 13.60 0.29 0.42
N GLY A 340 12.53 -0.35 0.88
CA GLY A 340 11.77 0.05 2.06
C GLY A 340 10.94 1.33 1.85
N ALA A 341 10.94 2.18 2.86
CA ALA A 341 10.20 3.45 2.83
C ALA A 341 10.87 4.52 1.97
N HIS A 342 12.16 4.34 1.65
CA HIS A 342 12.90 5.31 0.85
C HIS A 342 12.49 5.21 -0.62
N TYR A 343 11.74 6.20 -1.08
CA TYR A 343 11.43 6.41 -2.50
C TYR A 343 12.13 7.72 -2.91
N PRO A 344 13.06 7.71 -3.90
CA PRO A 344 13.83 8.89 -4.26
C PRO A 344 12.94 10.07 -4.65
N ARG A 345 13.32 11.28 -4.24
CA ARG A 345 12.56 12.51 -4.60
C ARG A 345 12.83 12.93 -6.04
N ASN A 346 14.08 12.81 -6.48
CA ASN A 346 14.47 13.12 -7.85
C ASN A 346 14.46 11.84 -8.68
N ILE A 347 13.34 11.58 -9.33
CA ILE A 347 13.16 10.42 -10.21
C ILE A 347 13.23 10.77 -11.69
N THR A 348 13.38 12.04 -12.04
CA THR A 348 13.41 12.54 -13.44
C THR A 348 14.59 12.05 -14.25
N ASP A 349 15.65 11.59 -13.57
CA ASP A 349 16.86 11.05 -14.22
C ASP A 349 16.69 9.61 -14.72
N TYR A 350 15.56 8.96 -14.40
CA TYR A 350 15.32 7.57 -14.79
C TYR A 350 14.38 7.49 -15.99
N ALA A 351 14.74 6.63 -16.93
CA ALA A 351 13.91 6.32 -18.09
C ALA A 351 12.77 5.34 -17.75
N LEU A 352 12.96 4.54 -16.70
CA LEU A 352 12.00 3.55 -16.25
C LEU A 352 12.17 3.28 -14.74
N ILE A 353 11.04 3.14 -14.05
CA ILE A 353 10.98 2.62 -12.68
C ILE A 353 10.34 1.24 -12.70
N VAL A 354 11.01 0.26 -12.10
CA VAL A 354 10.51 -1.12 -11.96
C VAL A 354 10.27 -1.41 -10.49
N HIS A 355 9.02 -1.38 -10.05
CA HIS A 355 8.63 -1.58 -8.65
C HIS A 355 8.33 -3.06 -8.37
N CYS A 356 8.66 -3.57 -7.18
CA CYS A 356 8.18 -4.90 -6.75
C CYS A 356 6.65 -4.94 -6.66
N GLY A 357 6.06 -6.10 -6.38
CA GLY A 357 4.60 -6.26 -6.23
C GLY A 357 3.97 -5.44 -5.09
N GLY A 358 4.78 -4.81 -4.23
CA GLY A 358 4.29 -3.92 -3.17
C GLY A 358 3.40 -4.62 -2.13
N CYS A 359 3.61 -5.91 -1.86
CA CYS A 359 2.78 -6.69 -0.92
C CYS A 359 2.80 -6.11 0.51
N MET A 360 3.92 -5.50 0.92
CA MET A 360 4.08 -4.85 2.23
C MET A 360 3.69 -3.37 2.24
N LEU A 361 3.30 -2.82 1.09
CA LEU A 361 2.83 -1.44 0.97
C LEU A 361 1.31 -1.42 0.84
N ASN A 362 0.67 -0.47 1.50
CA ASN A 362 -0.75 -0.25 1.29
C ASN A 362 -1.02 0.48 -0.04
N ARG A 363 -2.30 0.56 -0.42
CA ARG A 363 -2.74 1.15 -1.69
C ARG A 363 -2.37 2.63 -1.82
N ASN A 364 -2.47 3.39 -0.73
CA ASN A 364 -2.18 4.83 -0.76
C ASN A 364 -0.71 5.11 -1.05
N GLU A 365 0.21 4.38 -0.44
CA GLU A 365 1.64 4.50 -0.73
C GLU A 365 1.97 4.09 -2.17
N MET A 366 1.37 3.00 -2.67
CA MET A 366 1.58 2.58 -4.06
C MET A 366 1.04 3.61 -5.05
N ARG A 367 -0.16 4.15 -4.81
CA ARG A 367 -0.74 5.22 -5.64
C ARG A 367 0.13 6.48 -5.63
N TYR A 368 0.65 6.85 -4.48
CA TYR A 368 1.57 7.98 -4.38
C TYR A 368 2.81 7.78 -5.26
N ARG A 369 3.45 6.60 -5.22
CA ARG A 369 4.64 6.30 -6.02
C ARG A 369 4.35 6.35 -7.52
N VAL A 370 3.23 5.77 -7.94
CA VAL A 370 2.79 5.81 -9.34
C VAL A 370 2.45 7.23 -9.78
N GLN A 371 1.74 7.98 -8.96
CA GLN A 371 1.39 9.37 -9.26
C GLN A 371 2.64 10.26 -9.36
N THR A 372 3.61 10.08 -8.46
CA THR A 372 4.88 10.80 -8.50
C THR A 372 5.64 10.51 -9.79
N ALA A 373 5.68 9.24 -10.23
CA ALA A 373 6.30 8.86 -11.50
C ALA A 373 5.59 9.52 -12.69
N ARG A 374 4.27 9.49 -12.71
CA ARG A 374 3.43 10.11 -13.76
C ARG A 374 3.66 11.63 -13.82
N GLU A 375 3.64 12.33 -12.69
CA GLU A 375 3.87 13.79 -12.61
C GLU A 375 5.30 14.18 -13.06
N ALA A 376 6.27 13.30 -12.84
CA ALA A 376 7.64 13.47 -13.32
C ALA A 376 7.84 13.07 -14.79
N GLY A 377 6.81 12.54 -15.47
CA GLY A 377 6.91 12.03 -16.84
C GLY A 377 7.76 10.76 -16.97
N VAL A 378 7.95 10.01 -15.88
CA VAL A 378 8.75 8.79 -15.83
C VAL A 378 7.86 7.57 -15.90
N CYS A 379 8.15 6.65 -16.82
CA CYS A 379 7.43 5.39 -16.94
C CYS A 379 7.64 4.51 -15.69
N ILE A 380 6.58 3.86 -15.23
CA ILE A 380 6.64 2.93 -14.09
C ILE A 380 5.94 1.62 -14.43
N THR A 381 6.53 0.52 -14.00
CA THR A 381 5.94 -0.83 -14.09
C THR A 381 6.20 -1.63 -12.82
N ASN A 382 5.63 -2.84 -12.70
CA ASN A 382 5.98 -3.75 -11.62
C ASN A 382 6.65 -5.03 -12.13
N TYR A 383 7.27 -5.78 -11.22
CA TYR A 383 7.98 -7.03 -11.52
C TYR A 383 7.11 -8.00 -12.33
N GLY A 384 5.87 -8.24 -11.91
CA GLY A 384 5.02 -9.24 -12.55
C GLY A 384 4.59 -8.86 -13.96
N VAL A 385 4.21 -7.60 -14.18
CA VAL A 385 3.85 -7.08 -15.52
C VAL A 385 5.07 -7.10 -16.44
N LEU A 386 6.24 -6.71 -15.92
CA LEU A 386 7.49 -6.74 -16.69
C LEU A 386 7.92 -8.18 -17.04
N ILE A 387 7.84 -9.11 -16.09
CA ILE A 387 8.14 -10.53 -16.35
C ILE A 387 7.22 -11.09 -17.43
N ALA A 388 5.91 -10.81 -17.35
CA ALA A 388 4.95 -11.23 -18.36
C ALA A 388 5.29 -10.64 -19.74
N HIS A 389 5.74 -9.37 -19.79
CA HIS A 389 6.18 -8.72 -21.04
C HIS A 389 7.42 -9.38 -21.64
N VAL A 390 8.45 -9.58 -20.82
CA VAL A 390 9.70 -10.22 -21.24
C VAL A 390 9.48 -11.65 -21.77
N LEU A 391 8.56 -12.38 -21.17
CA LEU A 391 8.21 -13.75 -21.59
C LEU A 391 7.22 -13.79 -22.78
N GLY A 392 6.76 -12.64 -23.30
CA GLY A 392 5.78 -12.58 -24.38
C GLY A 392 4.35 -13.01 -23.98
N ILE A 393 4.10 -13.15 -22.67
CA ILE A 393 2.81 -13.65 -22.13
C ILE A 393 1.87 -12.49 -21.76
N LEU A 394 2.38 -11.25 -21.71
CA LEU A 394 1.62 -10.09 -21.26
C LEU A 394 0.24 -9.95 -21.95
N PRO A 395 0.09 -10.12 -23.27
CA PRO A 395 -1.21 -10.00 -23.91
C PRO A 395 -2.25 -10.97 -23.32
N ARG A 396 -1.87 -12.23 -23.07
CA ARG A 396 -2.73 -13.22 -22.44
C ARG A 396 -3.03 -12.90 -20.98
N ALA A 397 -2.01 -12.46 -20.24
CA ALA A 397 -2.12 -12.21 -18.81
C ALA A 397 -3.00 -11.00 -18.46
N VAL A 398 -3.14 -10.04 -19.37
CA VAL A 398 -4.00 -8.85 -19.20
C VAL A 398 -5.26 -8.87 -20.03
N ALA A 399 -5.47 -9.91 -20.86
CA ALA A 399 -6.68 -10.06 -21.68
C ALA A 399 -7.99 -9.91 -20.89
N PRO A 400 -8.10 -10.39 -19.63
CA PRO A 400 -9.30 -10.19 -18.83
C PRO A 400 -9.55 -8.73 -18.43
N PHE A 401 -8.57 -7.82 -18.58
CA PHE A 401 -8.61 -6.43 -18.12
C PHE A 401 -8.66 -5.47 -19.30
N ALA A 402 -9.87 -5.04 -19.69
CA ALA A 402 -10.13 -4.30 -20.93
C ALA A 402 -9.26 -3.02 -21.08
N GLU A 403 -9.06 -2.24 -20.02
CA GLU A 403 -8.25 -1.02 -20.07
C GLU A 403 -6.78 -1.32 -20.30
N ALA A 404 -6.23 -2.27 -19.55
CA ALA A 404 -4.83 -2.70 -19.67
C ALA A 404 -4.57 -3.37 -21.03
N SER A 405 -5.54 -4.16 -21.54
CA SER A 405 -5.44 -4.82 -22.83
C SER A 405 -5.43 -3.81 -23.99
N ARG A 406 -6.21 -2.72 -23.92
CA ARG A 406 -6.20 -1.65 -24.93
C ARG A 406 -4.82 -1.00 -25.09
N VAL A 407 -4.09 -0.83 -23.99
CA VAL A 407 -2.74 -0.23 -24.03
C VAL A 407 -1.77 -1.02 -24.91
N LEU A 408 -1.96 -2.32 -25.09
CA LEU A 408 -1.10 -3.14 -25.96
C LEU A 408 -1.25 -2.79 -27.43
N THR A 409 -2.38 -2.23 -27.84
CA THR A 409 -2.69 -1.82 -29.23
C THR A 409 -2.40 -0.34 -29.48
N GLU A 410 -2.07 0.44 -28.46
CA GLU A 410 -1.67 1.84 -28.63
C GLU A 410 -0.34 1.95 -29.40
N THR A 411 -0.35 2.76 -30.45
CA THR A 411 0.82 2.89 -31.37
C THR A 411 1.84 3.92 -30.86
N ASN A 412 1.46 4.81 -29.93
CA ASN A 412 2.30 5.86 -29.36
C ASN A 412 2.66 5.52 -27.91
N LEU A 413 3.94 5.32 -27.66
CA LEU A 413 4.57 5.35 -26.33
C LEU A 413 5.37 6.63 -26.22
#